data_3b7a82879cef726356e38011967cae06
#
_entry.id   3b7a82879cef726356e38011967cae06
#
_cell.length_a   1.000
_cell.length_b   1.000
_cell.length_c   1.000
_cell.angle_alpha   90.00
_cell.angle_beta   90.00
_cell.angle_gamma   90.00
#
_symmetry.space_group_name_H-M   'P 1'
#
loop_
_entity.id
_entity.type
_entity.pdbx_description
1 polymer ?
#
loop_
_entity_poly.entity_id
_entity_poly.type
_entity_poly.pdbx_seq_one_letter_code
_entity_poly.pdbx_strand_id
1 'polypeptide(L)'
;MIVANKGKIKTMAENLSESGAGRSLWKDARMRFIQNKAATISLFILLSIVLFSFIGPYFAVWSYEQIDWNAMGSAARVGMPSIESGHYFGTDDLGRDLYSRVIQGTQISLMVGVLGATVAVIVGTLYGATSGYLGGKTDQIMMRIVDILMSIPYMFVLILLLVVFGRSIGMLFIGIGLLSWLDMSRIVRGQTLNIKNKEFIEAARVTGVSDFKIITRHIVPNLLGIVAVYATLLVPGIILAESFISFLGLGVQEPSTSWGALIKEGAGTISYDTEWQLLFPLAFFVVSLFCFYFIGDGLRDALDPKER
;
A
#
# COMPACT_ATOMS: atom_id res chain seq x y z
N MET A 1 -11.60 58.46 -28.54
CA MET A 1 -12.10 58.64 -27.18
C MET A 1 -12.64 57.30 -26.70
N ILE A 2 -11.80 56.49 -26.04
CA ILE A 2 -12.16 55.15 -25.58
C ILE A 2 -12.63 55.29 -24.13
N VAL A 3 -13.95 55.34 -23.94
CA VAL A 3 -14.54 55.29 -22.61
C VAL A 3 -14.48 53.81 -22.13
N ALA A 4 -13.40 53.46 -21.42
CA ALA A 4 -13.32 52.17 -20.81
C ALA A 4 -14.46 52.03 -19.79
N ASN A 5 -15.35 51.07 -20.04
CA ASN A 5 -16.50 50.78 -19.17
C ASN A 5 -16.00 50.30 -17.80
N LYS A 6 -15.99 51.19 -16.79
CA LYS A 6 -15.54 50.92 -15.43
C LYS A 6 -16.17 49.67 -14.81
N GLY A 7 -17.40 49.32 -15.22
CA GLY A 7 -18.06 48.09 -14.80
C GLY A 7 -17.39 46.81 -15.32
N LYS A 8 -16.98 46.80 -16.60
CA LYS A 8 -16.24 45.65 -17.17
C LYS A 8 -14.85 45.47 -16.56
N ILE A 9 -14.19 46.58 -16.22
CA ILE A 9 -12.86 46.50 -15.54
C ILE A 9 -12.99 45.97 -14.11
N LYS A 10 -14.05 46.36 -13.41
CA LYS A 10 -14.34 45.92 -12.06
C LYS A 10 -14.70 44.42 -12.03
N THR A 11 -15.56 43.94 -12.93
CA THR A 11 -15.88 42.52 -13.07
C THR A 11 -14.68 41.68 -13.56
N MET A 12 -13.84 42.21 -14.45
CA MET A 12 -12.57 41.56 -14.79
C MET A 12 -11.60 41.50 -13.61
N ALA A 13 -11.48 42.56 -12.82
CA ALA A 13 -10.61 42.58 -11.63
C ALA A 13 -11.14 41.64 -10.51
N GLU A 14 -12.46 41.56 -10.33
CA GLU A 14 -13.08 40.61 -9.40
C GLU A 14 -12.91 39.18 -9.88
N ASN A 15 -13.09 38.87 -11.16
CA ASN A 15 -12.81 37.55 -11.74
C ASN A 15 -11.32 37.18 -11.69
N LEU A 16 -10.42 38.16 -11.86
CA LEU A 16 -8.97 37.95 -11.71
C LEU A 16 -8.55 37.75 -10.24
N SER A 17 -9.23 38.44 -9.31
CA SER A 17 -8.96 38.22 -7.86
C SER A 17 -9.56 36.91 -7.37
N GLU A 18 -10.67 36.43 -7.90
CA GLU A 18 -11.19 35.07 -7.61
C GLU A 18 -10.36 33.96 -8.28
N SER A 19 -9.80 34.20 -9.47
CA SER A 19 -8.89 33.28 -10.11
C SER A 19 -7.47 33.29 -9.50
N GLY A 20 -7.10 34.36 -8.79
CA GLY A 20 -5.82 34.55 -8.11
C GLY A 20 -5.77 34.01 -6.68
N ALA A 21 -6.91 33.61 -6.08
CA ALA A 21 -6.91 32.84 -4.84
C ALA A 21 -6.36 31.45 -5.16
N GLY A 22 -5.04 31.24 -4.95
CA GLY A 22 -4.34 29.99 -5.24
C GLY A 22 -5.11 28.79 -4.68
N ARG A 23 -5.77 28.05 -5.56
CA ARG A 23 -6.45 26.79 -5.17
C ARG A 23 -5.40 25.88 -4.57
N SER A 24 -5.66 25.39 -3.37
CA SER A 24 -4.76 24.42 -2.74
C SER A 24 -4.62 23.18 -3.63
N LEU A 25 -3.37 22.80 -3.95
CA LEU A 25 -3.04 21.61 -4.74
C LEU A 25 -3.84 20.37 -4.29
N TRP A 26 -4.00 20.21 -2.99
CA TRP A 26 -4.73 19.09 -2.37
C TRP A 26 -6.23 19.17 -2.58
N LYS A 27 -6.80 20.39 -2.67
CA LYS A 27 -8.24 20.58 -2.97
C LYS A 27 -8.55 20.18 -4.41
N ASP A 28 -7.71 20.58 -5.34
CA ASP A 28 -7.86 20.22 -6.75
C ASP A 28 -7.64 18.72 -6.97
N ALA A 29 -6.61 18.16 -6.36
CA ALA A 29 -6.34 16.71 -6.38
C ALA A 29 -7.55 15.92 -5.83
N ARG A 30 -8.12 16.34 -4.71
CA ARG A 30 -9.32 15.69 -4.15
C ARG A 30 -10.51 15.74 -5.10
N MET A 31 -10.78 16.88 -5.74
CA MET A 31 -11.90 16.99 -6.69
C MET A 31 -11.71 16.07 -7.90
N ARG A 32 -10.49 16.01 -8.47
CA ARG A 32 -10.17 15.13 -9.59
C ARG A 32 -10.26 13.66 -9.21
N PHE A 33 -9.74 13.30 -8.04
CA PHE A 33 -9.84 11.94 -7.53
C PHE A 33 -11.29 11.48 -7.41
N ILE A 34 -12.19 12.31 -6.87
CA ILE A 34 -13.62 11.99 -6.73
C ILE A 34 -14.31 11.88 -8.10
N GLN A 35 -13.83 12.58 -9.12
CA GLN A 35 -14.34 12.46 -10.48
C GLN A 35 -13.94 11.14 -11.16
N ASN A 36 -12.83 10.53 -10.75
CA ASN A 36 -12.44 9.20 -11.20
C ASN A 36 -13.29 8.14 -10.49
N LYS A 37 -14.33 7.66 -11.21
CA LYS A 37 -15.32 6.70 -10.65
C LYS A 37 -14.66 5.39 -10.21
N ALA A 38 -13.68 4.88 -10.98
CA ALA A 38 -13.00 3.64 -10.66
C ALA A 38 -12.23 3.76 -9.33
N ALA A 39 -11.45 4.82 -9.16
CA ALA A 39 -10.72 5.09 -7.93
C ALA A 39 -11.65 5.30 -6.72
N THR A 40 -12.74 6.06 -6.92
CA THR A 40 -13.71 6.34 -5.85
C THR A 40 -14.45 5.07 -5.40
N ILE A 41 -14.94 4.25 -6.34
CA ILE A 41 -15.59 2.97 -6.02
C ILE A 41 -14.60 2.03 -5.31
N SER A 42 -13.37 1.93 -5.83
CA SER A 42 -12.32 1.11 -5.21
C SER A 42 -11.97 1.56 -3.80
N LEU A 43 -11.96 2.87 -3.54
CA LEU A 43 -11.77 3.39 -2.19
C LEU A 43 -12.91 2.95 -1.24
N PHE A 44 -14.17 3.02 -1.69
CA PHE A 44 -15.30 2.55 -0.88
C PHE A 44 -15.24 1.04 -0.61
N ILE A 45 -14.88 0.23 -1.62
CA ILE A 45 -14.74 -1.22 -1.45
C ILE A 45 -13.61 -1.53 -0.47
N LEU A 46 -12.44 -0.90 -0.63
CA LEU A 46 -11.30 -1.11 0.28
C LEU A 46 -11.62 -0.69 1.71
N LEU A 47 -12.28 0.46 1.89
CA LEU A 47 -12.75 0.90 3.21
C LEU A 47 -13.76 -0.09 3.82
N SER A 48 -14.63 -0.68 2.99
CA SER A 48 -15.57 -1.73 3.45
C SER A 48 -14.83 -2.99 3.89
N ILE A 49 -13.78 -3.41 3.18
CA ILE A 49 -12.93 -4.55 3.56
C ILE A 49 -12.18 -4.26 4.87
N VAL A 50 -11.61 -3.06 4.99
CA VAL A 50 -10.97 -2.63 6.25
C VAL A 50 -11.98 -2.62 7.40
N LEU A 51 -13.14 -2.03 7.19
CA LEU A 51 -14.20 -1.97 8.20
C LEU A 51 -14.67 -3.38 8.59
N PHE A 52 -14.86 -4.28 7.61
CA PHE A 52 -15.17 -5.68 7.82
C PHE A 52 -14.13 -6.36 8.71
N SER A 53 -12.83 -6.08 8.52
CA SER A 53 -11.78 -6.68 9.34
C SER A 53 -11.79 -6.24 10.80
N PHE A 54 -12.37 -5.06 11.13
CA PHE A 54 -12.50 -4.57 12.50
C PHE A 54 -13.86 -4.87 13.14
N ILE A 55 -14.93 -4.82 12.36
CA ILE A 55 -16.30 -5.03 12.85
C ILE A 55 -16.71 -6.50 12.77
N GLY A 56 -16.20 -7.23 11.76
CA GLY A 56 -16.53 -8.64 11.53
C GLY A 56 -16.35 -9.56 12.74
N PRO A 57 -15.31 -9.42 13.57
CA PRO A 57 -15.14 -10.24 14.76
C PRO A 57 -16.32 -10.19 15.73
N TYR A 58 -17.06 -9.08 15.79
CA TYR A 58 -18.25 -8.96 16.68
C TYR A 58 -19.46 -9.76 16.20
N PHE A 59 -19.46 -10.17 14.93
CA PHE A 59 -20.50 -11.04 14.36
C PHE A 59 -20.06 -12.49 14.25
N ALA A 60 -18.80 -12.79 14.53
CA ALA A 60 -18.29 -14.15 14.51
C ALA A 60 -18.84 -14.97 15.68
N VAL A 61 -19.38 -16.13 15.38
CA VAL A 61 -19.84 -17.10 16.40
C VAL A 61 -18.65 -17.91 16.90
N TRP A 62 -17.71 -18.20 16.02
CA TRP A 62 -16.54 -19.03 16.26
C TRP A 62 -15.26 -18.18 16.23
N SER A 63 -14.31 -18.49 17.10
CA SER A 63 -12.96 -17.91 17.04
C SER A 63 -12.16 -18.56 15.89
N TYR A 64 -11.17 -17.84 15.37
CA TYR A 64 -10.29 -18.34 14.29
C TYR A 64 -9.41 -19.53 14.72
N GLU A 65 -9.24 -19.78 16.02
CA GLU A 65 -8.49 -20.91 16.59
C GLU A 65 -9.38 -22.08 16.98
N GLN A 66 -10.67 -21.83 17.22
CA GLN A 66 -11.61 -22.83 17.72
C GLN A 66 -11.92 -23.87 16.65
N ILE A 67 -11.85 -25.14 17.04
CA ILE A 67 -12.12 -26.28 16.16
C ILE A 67 -13.53 -26.81 16.44
N ASP A 68 -14.35 -26.88 15.40
CA ASP A 68 -15.55 -27.71 15.41
C ASP A 68 -15.18 -29.16 15.09
N TRP A 69 -15.12 -29.98 16.11
CA TRP A 69 -14.78 -31.40 16.00
C TRP A 69 -15.72 -32.21 15.09
N ASN A 70 -16.96 -31.75 14.90
CA ASN A 70 -17.89 -32.40 13.99
C ASN A 70 -17.58 -32.14 12.53
N ALA A 71 -16.98 -30.95 12.21
CA ALA A 71 -16.62 -30.56 10.89
C ALA A 71 -15.21 -31.03 10.50
N MET A 72 -14.36 -31.37 11.46
CA MET A 72 -12.99 -31.79 11.23
C MET A 72 -12.92 -33.03 10.35
N GLY A 73 -12.19 -32.94 9.20
CA GLY A 73 -12.08 -34.00 8.19
C GLY A 73 -13.40 -34.32 7.46
N SER A 74 -14.44 -33.52 7.67
CA SER A 74 -15.76 -33.67 7.06
C SER A 74 -16.29 -32.35 6.52
N ALA A 75 -15.39 -31.42 6.16
CA ALA A 75 -15.73 -30.07 5.72
C ALA A 75 -16.81 -30.05 4.62
N ALA A 76 -16.68 -30.91 3.60
CA ALA A 76 -17.62 -31.01 2.48
C ALA A 76 -19.05 -31.43 2.88
N ARG A 77 -19.24 -31.99 4.05
CA ARG A 77 -20.58 -32.48 4.52
C ARG A 77 -21.16 -31.61 5.61
N VAL A 78 -20.35 -31.26 6.62
CA VAL A 78 -20.79 -30.57 7.83
C VAL A 78 -20.24 -29.13 7.89
N GLY A 79 -19.07 -28.89 7.31
CA GLY A 79 -18.38 -27.59 7.32
C GLY A 79 -18.78 -26.64 6.19
N MET A 80 -19.87 -26.87 5.48
CA MET A 80 -20.35 -25.98 4.41
C MET A 80 -20.74 -24.60 4.97
N PRO A 81 -20.66 -23.53 4.14
CA PRO A 81 -21.16 -22.22 4.53
C PRO A 81 -22.61 -22.27 4.98
N SER A 82 -22.87 -21.86 6.24
CA SER A 82 -24.21 -21.92 6.85
C SER A 82 -24.40 -20.85 7.92
N ILE A 83 -25.58 -20.23 7.91
CA ILE A 83 -25.98 -19.30 8.97
C ILE A 83 -26.36 -20.04 10.24
N GLU A 84 -26.98 -21.24 10.12
CA GLU A 84 -27.46 -22.03 11.26
C GLU A 84 -26.30 -22.54 12.12
N SER A 85 -25.20 -23.01 11.51
CA SER A 85 -24.00 -23.45 12.23
C SER A 85 -23.12 -22.29 12.73
N GLY A 86 -23.35 -21.08 12.24
CA GLY A 86 -22.50 -19.92 12.49
C GLY A 86 -21.22 -19.89 11.67
N HIS A 87 -21.01 -20.86 10.78
CA HIS A 87 -19.89 -20.89 9.83
C HIS A 87 -20.27 -20.18 8.53
N TYR A 88 -20.28 -18.85 8.54
CA TYR A 88 -20.78 -18.04 7.42
C TYR A 88 -20.03 -18.30 6.11
N PHE A 89 -18.73 -18.55 6.16
CA PHE A 89 -17.88 -18.91 5.00
C PHE A 89 -17.51 -20.40 4.99
N GLY A 90 -18.17 -21.20 5.85
CA GLY A 90 -17.82 -22.61 6.05
C GLY A 90 -16.61 -22.78 6.98
N THR A 91 -16.07 -24.00 7.00
CA THR A 91 -14.88 -24.36 7.77
C THR A 91 -13.72 -24.72 6.85
N ASP A 92 -12.50 -24.74 7.40
CA ASP A 92 -11.34 -25.38 6.80
C ASP A 92 -11.33 -26.90 7.10
N ASP A 93 -10.30 -27.61 6.62
CA ASP A 93 -10.18 -29.06 6.83
C ASP A 93 -9.96 -29.47 8.29
N LEU A 94 -9.45 -28.55 9.10
CA LEU A 94 -9.27 -28.77 10.54
C LEU A 94 -10.53 -28.42 11.34
N GLY A 95 -11.63 -28.04 10.69
CA GLY A 95 -12.89 -27.66 11.34
C GLY A 95 -12.83 -26.25 11.95
N ARG A 96 -11.90 -25.39 11.57
CA ARG A 96 -11.82 -24.00 12.04
C ARG A 96 -12.72 -23.11 11.17
N ASP A 97 -13.30 -22.08 11.79
CA ASP A 97 -14.21 -21.15 11.10
C ASP A 97 -13.50 -20.29 10.07
N LEU A 98 -13.88 -20.43 8.80
CA LEU A 98 -13.24 -19.70 7.71
C LEU A 98 -13.57 -18.21 7.72
N TYR A 99 -14.75 -17.79 8.19
CA TYR A 99 -15.13 -16.39 8.31
C TYR A 99 -14.15 -15.63 9.22
N SER A 100 -13.93 -16.15 10.42
CA SER A 100 -13.01 -15.59 11.40
C SER A 100 -11.54 -15.61 10.91
N ARG A 101 -11.15 -16.68 10.20
CA ARG A 101 -9.83 -16.80 9.59
C ARG A 101 -9.61 -15.80 8.44
N VAL A 102 -10.62 -15.57 7.59
CA VAL A 102 -10.55 -14.55 6.53
C VAL A 102 -10.44 -13.14 7.12
N ILE A 103 -11.16 -12.86 8.22
CA ILE A 103 -11.01 -11.59 8.95
C ILE A 103 -9.56 -11.40 9.43
N GLN A 104 -9.01 -12.39 10.13
CA GLN A 104 -7.65 -12.34 10.64
C GLN A 104 -6.63 -12.23 9.49
N GLY A 105 -6.80 -13.02 8.43
CA GLY A 105 -5.95 -12.96 7.24
C GLY A 105 -5.98 -11.58 6.58
N THR A 106 -7.16 -10.94 6.52
CA THR A 106 -7.32 -9.57 6.03
C THR A 106 -6.55 -8.58 6.89
N GLN A 107 -6.65 -8.68 8.23
CA GLN A 107 -5.92 -7.81 9.15
C GLN A 107 -4.41 -7.94 8.95
N ILE A 108 -3.89 -9.17 8.90
CA ILE A 108 -2.45 -9.43 8.79
C ILE A 108 -1.93 -8.98 7.43
N SER A 109 -2.56 -9.39 6.32
CA SER A 109 -2.08 -9.03 4.97
C SER A 109 -2.15 -7.53 4.70
N LEU A 110 -3.21 -6.83 5.14
CA LEU A 110 -3.29 -5.37 5.05
C LEU A 110 -2.25 -4.68 5.93
N MET A 111 -2.05 -5.17 7.16
CA MET A 111 -1.05 -4.63 8.08
C MET A 111 0.35 -4.75 7.50
N VAL A 112 0.72 -5.93 6.94
CA VAL A 112 2.02 -6.14 6.27
C VAL A 112 2.18 -5.18 5.10
N GLY A 113 1.16 -5.07 4.25
CA GLY A 113 1.18 -4.18 3.09
C GLY A 113 1.39 -2.72 3.46
N VAL A 114 0.58 -2.19 4.39
CA VAL A 114 0.60 -0.77 4.78
C VAL A 114 1.86 -0.41 5.58
N LEU A 115 2.22 -1.22 6.59
CA LEU A 115 3.42 -0.94 7.39
C LEU A 115 4.69 -1.12 6.58
N GLY A 116 4.77 -2.17 5.72
CA GLY A 116 5.91 -2.36 4.82
C GLY A 116 6.07 -1.19 3.85
N ALA A 117 4.98 -0.72 3.24
CA ALA A 117 5.00 0.47 2.38
C ALA A 117 5.40 1.73 3.16
N THR A 118 4.93 1.89 4.40
CA THR A 118 5.29 3.04 5.24
C THR A 118 6.80 3.09 5.50
N VAL A 119 7.41 1.96 5.88
CA VAL A 119 8.86 1.86 6.07
C VAL A 119 9.60 2.17 4.76
N ALA A 120 9.17 1.57 3.64
CA ALA A 120 9.76 1.80 2.33
C ALA A 120 9.71 3.27 1.91
N VAL A 121 8.57 3.93 2.15
CA VAL A 121 8.37 5.35 1.85
C VAL A 121 9.26 6.24 2.70
N ILE A 122 9.31 6.04 4.02
CA ILE A 122 10.13 6.87 4.91
C ILE A 122 11.61 6.73 4.57
N VAL A 123 12.11 5.48 4.57
CA VAL A 123 13.54 5.21 4.33
C VAL A 123 13.93 5.59 2.91
N GLY A 124 13.17 5.15 1.90
CA GLY A 124 13.45 5.42 0.49
C GLY A 124 13.39 6.90 0.14
N THR A 125 12.40 7.64 0.71
CA THR A 125 12.31 9.08 0.48
C THR A 125 13.49 9.83 1.07
N LEU A 126 13.88 9.57 2.30
CA LEU A 126 15.02 10.24 2.93
C LEU A 126 16.32 9.87 2.24
N TYR A 127 16.52 8.59 1.93
CA TYR A 127 17.72 8.11 1.24
C TYR A 127 17.83 8.70 -0.18
N GLY A 128 16.78 8.60 -0.98
CA GLY A 128 16.75 9.11 -2.34
C GLY A 128 16.88 10.63 -2.42
N ALA A 129 16.20 11.36 -1.52
CA ALA A 129 16.31 12.82 -1.45
C ALA A 129 17.73 13.25 -1.06
N THR A 130 18.36 12.58 -0.10
CA THR A 130 19.74 12.86 0.33
C THR A 130 20.72 12.59 -0.82
N SER A 131 20.62 11.44 -1.46
CA SER A 131 21.46 11.07 -2.61
C SER A 131 21.34 12.08 -3.76
N GLY A 132 20.10 12.36 -4.20
CA GLY A 132 19.84 13.30 -5.31
C GLY A 132 20.29 14.73 -5.01
N TYR A 133 20.10 15.21 -3.77
CA TYR A 133 20.47 16.57 -3.37
C TYR A 133 21.97 16.75 -3.26
N LEU A 134 22.68 15.91 -2.50
CA LEU A 134 24.14 16.02 -2.33
C LEU A 134 24.90 15.79 -3.64
N GLY A 135 24.46 14.82 -4.45
CA GLY A 135 25.07 14.56 -5.74
C GLY A 135 26.53 14.05 -5.67
N GLY A 136 27.24 14.14 -6.78
CA GLY A 136 28.66 13.82 -6.88
C GLY A 136 29.03 12.42 -6.39
N LYS A 137 30.11 12.30 -5.61
CA LYS A 137 30.60 11.02 -5.08
C LYS A 137 29.61 10.38 -4.07
N THR A 138 28.92 11.19 -3.27
CA THR A 138 27.93 10.72 -2.30
C THR A 138 26.78 9.99 -3.01
N ASP A 139 26.22 10.60 -4.04
CA ASP A 139 25.18 10.00 -4.86
C ASP A 139 25.65 8.69 -5.51
N GLN A 140 26.87 8.69 -6.08
CA GLN A 140 27.44 7.49 -6.70
C GLN A 140 27.59 6.33 -5.69
N ILE A 141 28.08 6.60 -4.48
CA ILE A 141 28.25 5.57 -3.45
C ILE A 141 26.88 5.08 -2.98
N MET A 142 25.96 5.98 -2.65
CA MET A 142 24.62 5.62 -2.18
C MET A 142 23.85 4.79 -3.22
N MET A 143 23.87 5.20 -4.48
CA MET A 143 23.21 4.43 -5.55
C MET A 143 23.92 3.10 -5.85
N ARG A 144 25.24 3.03 -5.69
CA ARG A 144 25.96 1.75 -5.83
C ARG A 144 25.52 0.75 -4.78
N ILE A 145 25.27 1.17 -3.53
CA ILE A 145 24.70 0.30 -2.50
C ILE A 145 23.32 -0.21 -2.91
N VAL A 146 22.44 0.68 -3.39
CA VAL A 146 21.12 0.31 -3.91
C VAL A 146 21.25 -0.70 -5.06
N ASP A 147 22.14 -0.46 -6.02
CA ASP A 147 22.36 -1.31 -7.18
C ASP A 147 22.83 -2.72 -6.77
N ILE A 148 23.75 -2.82 -5.81
CA ILE A 148 24.23 -4.10 -5.28
C ILE A 148 23.08 -4.85 -4.59
N LEU A 149 22.31 -4.19 -3.73
CA LEU A 149 21.20 -4.82 -3.03
C LEU A 149 20.09 -5.26 -4.00
N MET A 150 19.80 -4.48 -5.04
CA MET A 150 18.80 -4.85 -6.06
C MET A 150 19.30 -5.93 -7.03
N SER A 151 20.61 -6.20 -7.11
CA SER A 151 21.12 -7.30 -7.94
C SER A 151 20.81 -8.69 -7.35
N ILE A 152 20.50 -8.74 -6.07
CA ILE A 152 20.11 -9.97 -5.39
C ILE A 152 18.60 -10.16 -5.54
N PRO A 153 18.13 -11.31 -6.04
CA PRO A 153 16.70 -11.53 -6.16
C PRO A 153 15.98 -11.40 -4.80
N TYR A 154 15.06 -10.45 -4.73
CA TYR A 154 14.32 -10.06 -3.52
C TYR A 154 13.77 -11.27 -2.73
N MET A 155 13.10 -12.21 -3.43
CA MET A 155 12.49 -13.36 -2.80
C MET A 155 13.51 -14.29 -2.14
N PHE A 156 14.71 -14.46 -2.72
CA PHE A 156 15.76 -15.27 -2.10
C PHE A 156 16.24 -14.69 -0.77
N VAL A 157 16.42 -13.36 -0.71
CA VAL A 157 16.82 -12.69 0.52
C VAL A 157 15.75 -12.86 1.59
N LEU A 158 14.47 -12.67 1.22
CA LEU A 158 13.35 -12.80 2.15
C LEU A 158 13.22 -14.24 2.67
N ILE A 159 13.28 -15.23 1.78
CA ILE A 159 13.26 -16.66 2.18
C ILE A 159 14.43 -16.97 3.11
N LEU A 160 15.63 -16.54 2.76
CA LEU A 160 16.84 -16.80 3.59
C LEU A 160 16.69 -16.19 4.99
N LEU A 161 16.18 -14.94 5.08
CA LEU A 161 15.92 -14.30 6.38
C LEU A 161 14.93 -15.11 7.23
N LEU A 162 13.82 -15.57 6.64
CA LEU A 162 12.80 -16.34 7.34
C LEU A 162 13.32 -17.75 7.77
N VAL A 163 14.16 -18.37 6.95
CA VAL A 163 14.73 -19.68 7.27
C VAL A 163 15.80 -19.58 8.38
N VAL A 164 16.65 -18.54 8.33
CA VAL A 164 17.77 -18.39 9.28
C VAL A 164 17.30 -17.81 10.62
N PHE A 165 16.44 -16.79 10.61
CA PHE A 165 16.03 -16.07 11.81
C PHE A 165 14.67 -16.49 12.37
N GLY A 166 13.99 -17.40 11.68
CA GLY A 166 12.69 -17.93 12.09
C GLY A 166 11.51 -17.27 11.36
N ARG A 167 10.44 -18.06 11.25
CA ARG A 167 9.20 -17.70 10.54
C ARG A 167 8.26 -16.98 11.49
N SER A 168 8.44 -15.68 11.65
CA SER A 168 7.55 -14.84 12.46
C SER A 168 7.00 -13.66 11.64
N ILE A 169 5.85 -13.16 12.03
CA ILE A 169 5.26 -11.96 11.45
C ILE A 169 6.24 -10.78 11.52
N GLY A 170 6.94 -10.64 12.66
CA GLY A 170 7.97 -9.60 12.83
C GLY A 170 9.12 -9.71 11.83
N MET A 171 9.62 -10.93 11.59
CA MET A 171 10.69 -11.17 10.61
C MET A 171 10.21 -10.93 9.18
N LEU A 172 8.95 -11.25 8.87
CA LEU A 172 8.31 -10.89 7.60
C LEU A 172 8.32 -9.37 7.38
N PHE A 173 7.91 -8.58 8.38
CA PHE A 173 7.95 -7.12 8.33
C PHE A 173 9.35 -6.58 8.09
N ILE A 174 10.33 -7.08 8.84
CA ILE A 174 11.73 -6.67 8.71
C ILE A 174 12.24 -7.01 7.31
N GLY A 175 12.03 -8.24 6.85
CA GLY A 175 12.54 -8.70 5.55
C GLY A 175 11.92 -7.93 4.37
N ILE A 176 10.61 -7.72 4.40
CA ILE A 176 9.91 -6.96 3.37
C ILE A 176 10.31 -5.48 3.41
N GLY A 177 10.28 -4.86 4.61
CA GLY A 177 10.64 -3.46 4.78
C GLY A 177 12.09 -3.15 4.42
N LEU A 178 13.02 -4.09 4.73
CA LEU A 178 14.45 -3.95 4.45
C LEU A 178 14.77 -3.82 2.95
N LEU A 179 13.92 -4.33 2.08
CA LEU A 179 14.18 -4.37 0.64
C LEU A 179 13.27 -3.43 -0.15
N SER A 180 12.04 -3.17 0.33
CA SER A 180 11.04 -2.39 -0.42
C SER A 180 11.40 -0.90 -0.57
N TRP A 181 12.31 -0.36 0.26
CA TRP A 181 12.75 1.04 0.17
C TRP A 181 13.68 1.33 -1.02
N LEU A 182 14.27 0.29 -1.62
CA LEU A 182 15.26 0.44 -2.69
C LEU A 182 14.65 1.11 -3.93
N ASP A 183 13.51 0.62 -4.42
CA ASP A 183 12.81 1.19 -5.56
C ASP A 183 12.38 2.64 -5.28
N MET A 184 11.82 2.88 -4.08
CA MET A 184 11.41 4.21 -3.67
C MET A 184 12.58 5.20 -3.65
N SER A 185 13.77 4.75 -3.22
CA SER A 185 14.97 5.60 -3.19
C SER A 185 15.39 6.06 -4.58
N ARG A 186 15.32 5.20 -5.60
CA ARG A 186 15.63 5.55 -6.99
C ARG A 186 14.65 6.56 -7.56
N ILE A 187 13.35 6.34 -7.29
CA ILE A 187 12.29 7.24 -7.77
C ILE A 187 12.48 8.63 -7.17
N VAL A 188 12.63 8.70 -5.85
CA VAL A 188 12.79 9.96 -5.12
C VAL A 188 14.09 10.66 -5.52
N ARG A 189 15.19 9.93 -5.70
CA ARG A 189 16.43 10.51 -6.23
C ARG A 189 16.20 11.17 -7.58
N GLY A 190 15.55 10.49 -8.53
CA GLY A 190 15.25 11.04 -9.85
C GLY A 190 14.46 12.35 -9.78
N GLN A 191 13.45 12.40 -8.91
CA GLN A 191 12.65 13.60 -8.70
C GLN A 191 13.45 14.73 -7.99
N THR A 192 14.31 14.37 -7.04
CA THR A 192 15.17 15.32 -6.35
C THR A 192 16.14 16.01 -7.30
N LEU A 193 16.70 15.28 -8.27
CA LEU A 193 17.55 15.85 -9.30
C LEU A 193 16.84 16.93 -10.12
N ASN A 194 15.53 16.79 -10.35
CA ASN A 194 14.72 17.80 -11.07
C ASN A 194 14.41 19.03 -10.20
N ILE A 195 14.32 18.87 -8.88
CA ILE A 195 13.92 19.95 -7.98
C ILE A 195 15.12 20.73 -7.44
N LYS A 196 16.27 20.09 -7.22
CA LYS A 196 17.41 20.68 -6.52
C LYS A 196 18.00 21.96 -7.14
N ASN A 197 17.73 22.19 -8.41
CA ASN A 197 18.19 23.37 -9.16
C ASN A 197 17.08 24.43 -9.34
N LYS A 198 15.99 24.33 -8.59
CA LYS A 198 14.92 25.32 -8.59
C LYS A 198 15.31 26.54 -7.77
N GLU A 199 14.85 27.73 -8.18
CA GLU A 199 15.19 29.03 -7.57
C GLU A 199 14.98 29.07 -6.05
N PHE A 200 13.91 28.44 -5.54
CA PHE A 200 13.64 28.42 -4.10
C PHE A 200 14.66 27.59 -3.30
N ILE A 201 15.30 26.56 -3.92
CA ILE A 201 16.38 25.80 -3.30
C ILE A 201 17.67 26.61 -3.31
N GLU A 202 17.96 27.31 -4.42
CA GLU A 202 19.12 28.21 -4.50
C GLU A 202 19.01 29.34 -3.50
N ALA A 203 17.84 29.95 -3.37
CA ALA A 203 17.57 30.98 -2.38
C ALA A 203 17.81 30.46 -0.94
N ALA A 204 17.37 29.24 -0.64
CA ALA A 204 17.60 28.62 0.69
C ALA A 204 19.11 28.38 0.95
N ARG A 205 19.90 28.03 -0.07
CA ARG A 205 21.37 27.89 0.07
C ARG A 205 22.04 29.24 0.33
N VAL A 206 21.68 30.28 -0.44
CA VAL A 206 22.25 31.63 -0.29
C VAL A 206 21.95 32.22 1.08
N THR A 207 20.78 31.92 1.65
CA THR A 207 20.41 32.34 3.01
C THR A 207 21.04 31.50 4.12
N GLY A 208 21.90 30.52 3.79
CA GLY A 208 22.66 29.73 4.77
C GLY A 208 21.85 28.62 5.45
N VAL A 209 20.72 28.18 4.86
CA VAL A 209 19.97 27.04 5.38
C VAL A 209 20.80 25.76 5.22
N SER A 210 20.93 24.97 6.29
CA SER A 210 21.70 23.71 6.27
C SER A 210 21.09 22.67 5.31
N ASP A 211 21.94 21.82 4.70
CA ASP A 211 21.54 20.78 3.75
C ASP A 211 20.42 19.87 4.30
N PHE A 212 20.53 19.45 5.57
CA PHE A 212 19.49 18.66 6.21
C PHE A 212 18.13 19.37 6.23
N LYS A 213 18.12 20.68 6.55
CA LYS A 213 16.88 21.46 6.52
C LYS A 213 16.35 21.66 5.10
N ILE A 214 17.25 21.83 4.12
CA ILE A 214 16.86 21.92 2.70
C ILE A 214 16.17 20.62 2.27
N ILE A 215 16.78 19.46 2.58
CA ILE A 215 16.18 18.15 2.26
C ILE A 215 14.82 18.01 2.93
N THR A 216 14.74 18.18 4.25
CA THR A 216 13.53 17.85 5.02
C THR A 216 12.42 18.88 4.91
N ARG A 217 12.73 20.17 4.73
CA ARG A 217 11.72 21.26 4.71
C ARG A 217 11.43 21.83 3.33
N HIS A 218 12.31 21.60 2.36
CA HIS A 218 12.11 22.14 1.01
C HIS A 218 11.98 21.04 -0.05
N ILE A 219 12.80 20.00 -0.03
CA ILE A 219 12.74 18.95 -1.06
C ILE A 219 11.63 17.96 -0.75
N VAL A 220 11.68 17.27 0.39
CA VAL A 220 10.72 16.21 0.75
C VAL A 220 9.26 16.70 0.68
N PRO A 221 8.88 17.86 1.22
CA PRO A 221 7.50 18.34 1.12
C PRO A 221 7.03 18.58 -0.33
N ASN A 222 7.92 18.99 -1.22
CA ASN A 222 7.62 19.18 -2.63
C ASN A 222 7.51 17.86 -3.42
N LEU A 223 7.98 16.75 -2.85
CA LEU A 223 7.88 15.41 -3.43
C LEU A 223 6.67 14.62 -2.89
N LEU A 224 5.96 15.11 -1.86
CA LEU A 224 4.88 14.36 -1.20
C LEU A 224 3.79 13.89 -2.15
N GLY A 225 3.45 14.64 -3.19
CA GLY A 225 2.47 14.22 -4.19
C GLY A 225 2.92 12.95 -4.92
N ILE A 226 4.13 12.94 -5.45
CA ILE A 226 4.70 11.78 -6.14
C ILE A 226 4.93 10.62 -5.17
N VAL A 227 5.44 10.91 -3.98
CA VAL A 227 5.65 9.92 -2.92
C VAL A 227 4.34 9.22 -2.55
N ALA A 228 3.24 9.97 -2.40
CA ALA A 228 1.92 9.40 -2.09
C ALA A 228 1.41 8.45 -3.18
N VAL A 229 1.59 8.80 -4.45
CA VAL A 229 1.23 7.92 -5.58
C VAL A 229 2.02 6.62 -5.52
N TYR A 230 3.33 6.70 -5.41
CA TYR A 230 4.17 5.49 -5.35
C TYR A 230 3.94 4.68 -4.08
N ALA A 231 3.67 5.33 -2.94
CA ALA A 231 3.28 4.65 -1.70
C ALA A 231 2.05 3.76 -1.90
N THR A 232 1.03 4.28 -2.58
CA THR A 232 -0.21 3.52 -2.87
C THR A 232 0.06 2.31 -3.75
N LEU A 233 0.96 2.45 -4.75
CA LEU A 233 1.33 1.37 -5.67
C LEU A 233 2.28 0.33 -5.03
N LEU A 234 3.02 0.70 -3.98
CA LEU A 234 3.87 -0.24 -3.25
C LEU A 234 3.06 -1.25 -2.42
N VAL A 235 1.94 -0.83 -1.84
CA VAL A 235 1.12 -1.68 -0.96
C VAL A 235 0.72 -3.00 -1.62
N PRO A 236 0.10 -3.03 -2.82
CA PRO A 236 -0.28 -4.28 -3.47
C PRO A 236 0.93 -5.17 -3.80
N GLY A 237 2.08 -4.59 -4.18
CA GLY A 237 3.31 -5.33 -4.42
C GLY A 237 3.83 -6.05 -3.17
N ILE A 238 3.74 -5.38 -2.01
CA ILE A 238 4.13 -5.94 -0.71
C ILE A 238 3.16 -7.04 -0.27
N ILE A 239 1.84 -6.83 -0.44
CA ILE A 239 0.81 -7.85 -0.16
C ILE A 239 1.03 -9.09 -1.04
N LEU A 240 1.32 -8.90 -2.34
CA LEU A 240 1.65 -10.00 -3.24
C LEU A 240 2.88 -10.78 -2.75
N ALA A 241 3.94 -10.09 -2.34
CA ALA A 241 5.16 -10.73 -1.85
C ALA A 241 4.92 -11.51 -0.55
N GLU A 242 4.20 -10.93 0.41
CA GLU A 242 3.77 -11.60 1.65
C GLU A 242 2.95 -12.85 1.33
N SER A 243 1.92 -12.69 0.50
CA SER A 243 1.00 -13.78 0.16
C SER A 243 1.71 -14.91 -0.58
N PHE A 244 2.67 -14.59 -1.45
CA PHE A 244 3.47 -15.61 -2.12
C PHE A 244 4.34 -16.40 -1.14
N ILE A 245 5.01 -15.74 -0.20
CA ILE A 245 5.82 -16.38 0.84
C ILE A 245 4.93 -17.23 1.77
N SER A 246 3.76 -16.73 2.14
CA SER A 246 2.79 -17.47 2.96
C SER A 246 2.21 -18.67 2.20
N PHE A 247 1.95 -18.52 0.90
CA PHE A 247 1.53 -19.63 0.02
C PHE A 247 2.59 -20.74 -0.05
N LEU A 248 3.88 -20.39 -0.05
CA LEU A 248 4.97 -21.37 0.03
C LEU A 248 5.09 -22.02 1.42
N GLY A 249 4.32 -21.56 2.43
CA GLY A 249 4.37 -22.05 3.81
C GLY A 249 5.55 -21.51 4.61
N LEU A 250 6.19 -20.45 4.14
CA LEU A 250 7.32 -19.80 4.80
C LEU A 250 6.93 -18.49 5.50
N GLY A 251 5.69 -18.02 5.28
CA GLY A 251 5.17 -16.77 5.83
C GLY A 251 4.59 -16.91 7.23
N VAL A 252 3.35 -16.41 7.39
CA VAL A 252 2.63 -16.45 8.66
C VAL A 252 2.39 -17.89 9.09
N GLN A 253 2.67 -18.19 10.36
CA GLN A 253 2.53 -19.52 10.93
C GLN A 253 1.27 -19.62 11.81
N GLU A 254 0.69 -20.81 11.90
CA GLU A 254 -0.44 -21.08 12.79
C GLU A 254 -0.13 -20.73 14.26
N PRO A 255 -1.12 -20.30 15.03
CA PRO A 255 -2.55 -20.23 14.69
C PRO A 255 -2.93 -19.01 13.83
N SER A 256 -2.03 -18.06 13.65
CA SER A 256 -2.26 -16.89 12.80
C SER A 256 -2.30 -17.27 11.32
N THR A 257 -3.00 -16.49 10.52
CA THR A 257 -3.14 -16.73 9.08
C THR A 257 -3.01 -15.45 8.27
N SER A 258 -2.91 -15.58 6.96
CA SER A 258 -2.92 -14.49 5.98
C SER A 258 -3.67 -14.94 4.73
N TRP A 259 -3.97 -14.01 3.82
CA TRP A 259 -4.62 -14.38 2.56
C TRP A 259 -3.82 -15.45 1.80
N GLY A 260 -2.49 -15.32 1.74
CA GLY A 260 -1.63 -16.29 1.07
C GLY A 260 -1.65 -17.68 1.71
N ALA A 261 -1.68 -17.76 3.05
CA ALA A 261 -1.79 -19.02 3.78
C ALA A 261 -3.15 -19.68 3.54
N LEU A 262 -4.25 -18.91 3.63
CA LEU A 262 -5.61 -19.43 3.37
C LEU A 262 -5.79 -19.89 1.92
N ILE A 263 -5.25 -19.15 0.95
CA ILE A 263 -5.28 -19.54 -0.47
C ILE A 263 -4.51 -20.85 -0.68
N LYS A 264 -3.37 -21.04 -0.02
CA LYS A 264 -2.63 -22.31 -0.05
C LYS A 264 -3.47 -23.47 0.49
N GLU A 265 -4.07 -23.30 1.66
CA GLU A 265 -4.92 -24.32 2.29
C GLU A 265 -6.10 -24.68 1.37
N GLY A 266 -6.87 -23.69 0.90
CA GLY A 266 -8.00 -23.91 0.02
C GLY A 266 -7.64 -24.48 -1.36
N ALA A 267 -6.45 -24.15 -1.89
CA ALA A 267 -5.96 -24.77 -3.14
C ALA A 267 -5.64 -26.25 -2.97
N GLY A 268 -5.22 -26.67 -1.78
CA GLY A 268 -4.96 -28.07 -1.45
C GLY A 268 -6.21 -28.92 -1.33
N THR A 269 -7.36 -28.31 -1.09
CA THR A 269 -8.63 -29.00 -0.77
C THR A 269 -9.68 -28.92 -1.87
N ILE A 270 -9.41 -28.20 -2.95
CA ILE A 270 -10.37 -27.94 -4.05
C ILE A 270 -10.97 -29.22 -4.67
N SER A 271 -10.23 -30.34 -4.61
CA SER A 271 -10.69 -31.64 -5.14
C SER A 271 -11.68 -32.37 -4.23
N TYR A 272 -12.01 -31.79 -3.07
CA TYR A 272 -12.87 -32.40 -2.04
C TYR A 272 -14.23 -31.70 -1.91
N ASP A 273 -14.68 -30.98 -2.96
CA ASP A 273 -15.92 -30.21 -2.97
C ASP A 273 -15.97 -29.16 -1.84
N THR A 274 -14.85 -28.44 -1.65
CA THR A 274 -14.65 -27.41 -0.61
C THR A 274 -14.19 -26.08 -1.21
N GLU A 275 -14.76 -25.70 -2.34
CA GLU A 275 -14.33 -24.53 -3.16
C GLU A 275 -14.38 -23.22 -2.35
N TRP A 276 -15.27 -23.09 -1.37
CA TRP A 276 -15.37 -21.91 -0.51
C TRP A 276 -14.08 -21.62 0.25
N GLN A 277 -13.30 -22.68 0.60
CA GLN A 277 -12.02 -22.52 1.30
C GLN A 277 -10.99 -21.73 0.47
N LEU A 278 -11.06 -21.84 -0.85
CA LEU A 278 -10.25 -21.05 -1.78
C LEU A 278 -10.92 -19.74 -2.17
N LEU A 279 -12.21 -19.76 -2.51
CA LEU A 279 -12.89 -18.63 -3.14
C LEU A 279 -13.01 -17.42 -2.23
N PHE A 280 -13.35 -17.60 -0.95
CA PHE A 280 -13.46 -16.46 -0.04
C PHE A 280 -12.14 -15.73 0.17
N PRO A 281 -11.03 -16.37 0.60
CA PRO A 281 -9.75 -15.66 0.77
C PRO A 281 -9.23 -15.07 -0.55
N LEU A 282 -9.39 -15.78 -1.67
CA LEU A 282 -8.97 -15.32 -2.99
C LEU A 282 -9.76 -14.07 -3.42
N ALA A 283 -11.07 -14.02 -3.15
CA ALA A 283 -11.90 -12.86 -3.47
C ALA A 283 -11.43 -11.62 -2.69
N PHE A 284 -11.22 -11.73 -1.36
CA PHE A 284 -10.71 -10.63 -0.54
C PHE A 284 -9.33 -10.16 -1.01
N PHE A 285 -8.43 -11.09 -1.33
CA PHE A 285 -7.10 -10.80 -1.84
C PHE A 285 -7.15 -10.06 -3.17
N VAL A 286 -7.82 -10.62 -4.18
CA VAL A 286 -7.87 -10.07 -5.54
C VAL A 286 -8.56 -8.71 -5.57
N VAL A 287 -9.73 -8.60 -4.89
CA VAL A 287 -10.47 -7.34 -4.82
C VAL A 287 -9.63 -6.25 -4.15
N SER A 288 -8.94 -6.57 -3.06
CA SER A 288 -8.06 -5.60 -2.38
C SER A 288 -6.93 -5.12 -3.26
N LEU A 289 -6.25 -6.02 -4.00
CA LEU A 289 -5.19 -5.63 -4.93
C LEU A 289 -5.70 -4.70 -6.03
N PHE A 290 -6.82 -5.04 -6.67
CA PHE A 290 -7.42 -4.16 -7.68
C PHE A 290 -7.81 -2.80 -7.10
N CYS A 291 -8.38 -2.77 -5.88
CA CYS A 291 -8.69 -1.51 -5.22
C CYS A 291 -7.45 -0.63 -5.02
N PHE A 292 -6.35 -1.19 -4.55
CA PHE A 292 -5.11 -0.44 -4.39
C PHE A 292 -4.57 0.09 -5.73
N TYR A 293 -4.61 -0.70 -6.80
CA TYR A 293 -4.17 -0.26 -8.13
C TYR A 293 -5.04 0.89 -8.67
N PHE A 294 -6.37 0.77 -8.62
CA PHE A 294 -7.26 1.84 -9.09
C PHE A 294 -7.17 3.11 -8.23
N ILE A 295 -6.98 2.98 -6.92
CA ILE A 295 -6.74 4.13 -6.04
C ILE A 295 -5.42 4.79 -6.39
N GLY A 296 -4.36 4.02 -6.62
CA GLY A 296 -3.05 4.52 -7.00
C GLY A 296 -3.06 5.26 -8.34
N ASP A 297 -3.71 4.70 -9.35
CA ASP A 297 -3.89 5.34 -10.66
C ASP A 297 -4.72 6.62 -10.55
N GLY A 298 -5.85 6.58 -9.84
CA GLY A 298 -6.67 7.77 -9.62
C GLY A 298 -5.95 8.88 -8.84
N LEU A 299 -5.08 8.51 -7.90
CA LEU A 299 -4.25 9.47 -7.18
C LEU A 299 -3.15 10.05 -8.10
N ARG A 300 -2.58 9.24 -8.98
CA ARG A 300 -1.62 9.68 -9.99
C ARG A 300 -2.24 10.69 -10.93
N ASP A 301 -3.41 10.39 -11.51
CA ASP A 301 -4.13 11.30 -12.40
C ASP A 301 -4.50 12.62 -11.69
N ALA A 302 -4.95 12.52 -10.44
CA ALA A 302 -5.31 13.68 -9.63
C ALA A 302 -4.14 14.62 -9.32
N LEU A 303 -2.92 14.08 -9.21
CA LEU A 303 -1.71 14.81 -8.85
C LEU A 303 -0.82 15.16 -10.06
N ASP A 304 -1.16 14.71 -11.28
CA ASP A 304 -0.38 15.03 -12.49
C ASP A 304 -0.50 16.52 -12.83
N PRO A 305 0.65 17.24 -12.90
CA PRO A 305 0.63 18.67 -13.24
C PRO A 305 0.35 18.96 -14.72
N LYS A 306 0.39 17.95 -15.62
CA LYS A 306 0.20 18.16 -17.06
C LYS A 306 -1.27 18.36 -17.47
N GLU A 307 -2.19 18.03 -16.59
CA GLU A 307 -3.64 18.21 -16.83
C GLU A 307 -4.17 19.53 -16.23
N ARG A 308 -3.30 20.51 -16.00
CA ARG A 308 -3.65 21.83 -15.48
C ARG A 308 -3.90 22.83 -16.58
#